data_0d436937834394f0c1faca7c125168a2
#
_entry.id   0d436937834394f0c1faca7c125168a2
#
_cell.length_a   1.000
_cell.length_b   1.000
_cell.length_c   1.000
_cell.angle_alpha   90.00
_cell.angle_beta   90.00
_cell.angle_gamma   90.00
#
_symmetry.space_group_name_H-M   'P 1'
#
loop_
_entity.id
_entity.type
_entity.pdbx_description
1 polymer ?
#
loop_
_entity_poly.entity_id
_entity_poly.type
_entity_poly.pdbx_seq_one_letter_code
_entity_poly.pdbx_strand_id
1 'polypeptide(L)'
;LAEQCAGLGLSCYFQTVVGDNVERLEMVLRTAMQRSDIVILSGGLGPTEDDLTKETAAKVCGRKLVLHEASKAAIEGYFRKKGVKPTDNNWKQAMLPENGIVLENRNGTAPGVVIETDSTRLILLPGPPGELKPMFEESVVPYLAGVNAKVICSRTVKICGVGESKAETMVKDLIDGQTNPTIATYAKTGEVHIRVTAQAEDKKAATKLLKPYVKELKNRFGNC
;
A
#
# COMPACT_ATOMS: atom_id res chain seq x y z
N LEU A 1 -5.00 2.90 -0.71
CA LEU A 1 -3.68 2.22 -0.67
C LEU A 1 -2.61 2.97 -1.45
N ALA A 2 -2.79 3.25 -2.74
CA ALA A 2 -1.77 3.92 -3.57
C ALA A 2 -1.28 5.25 -2.98
N GLU A 3 -2.17 6.07 -2.43
CA GLU A 3 -1.82 7.32 -1.76
C GLU A 3 -0.97 7.08 -0.49
N GLN A 4 -1.31 6.07 0.30
CA GLN A 4 -0.55 5.68 1.49
C GLN A 4 0.83 5.11 1.11
N CYS A 5 0.90 4.28 0.07
CA CYS A 5 2.17 3.78 -0.47
C CYS A 5 3.06 4.94 -0.95
N ALA A 6 2.48 5.92 -1.65
CA ALA A 6 3.22 7.11 -2.06
C ALA A 6 3.74 7.92 -0.86
N GLY A 7 2.97 7.96 0.24
CA GLY A 7 3.40 8.56 1.51
C GLY A 7 4.61 7.85 2.15
N LEU A 8 4.73 6.54 1.92
CA LEU A 8 5.87 5.71 2.35
C LEU A 8 7.03 5.71 1.35
N GLY A 9 6.88 6.41 0.23
CA GLY A 9 7.87 6.47 -0.80
C GLY A 9 7.90 5.32 -1.77
N LEU A 10 6.86 4.57 -1.78
CA LEU A 10 6.69 3.48 -2.71
C LEU A 10 5.98 3.97 -3.97
N SER A 11 6.53 3.64 -5.11
CA SER A 11 5.91 3.94 -6.40
C SER A 11 4.90 2.84 -6.75
N CYS A 12 3.63 3.22 -6.89
CA CYS A 12 2.60 2.31 -7.35
C CYS A 12 2.43 2.46 -8.87
N TYR A 13 3.08 1.60 -9.65
CA TYR A 13 3.03 1.67 -11.11
C TYR A 13 1.87 0.89 -11.72
N PHE A 14 1.37 -0.12 -11.03
CA PHE A 14 0.36 -1.01 -11.58
C PHE A 14 -0.78 -1.22 -10.57
N GLN A 15 -1.99 -1.12 -11.07
CA GLN A 15 -3.20 -1.51 -10.36
C GLN A 15 -3.99 -2.45 -11.27
N THR A 16 -4.32 -3.62 -10.74
CA THR A 16 -5.02 -4.66 -11.51
C THR A 16 -6.26 -5.10 -10.75
N VAL A 17 -7.39 -5.14 -11.44
CA VAL A 17 -8.61 -5.75 -10.93
C VAL A 17 -8.75 -7.12 -11.59
N VAL A 18 -8.98 -8.14 -10.78
CA VAL A 18 -9.17 -9.52 -11.24
C VAL A 18 -10.39 -10.12 -10.56
N GLY A 19 -11.22 -10.81 -11.32
CA GLY A 19 -12.40 -11.51 -10.78
C GLY A 19 -12.01 -12.83 -10.12
N ASP A 20 -12.90 -13.36 -9.29
CA ASP A 20 -12.72 -14.56 -8.47
C ASP A 20 -12.61 -15.83 -9.35
N ASN A 21 -11.39 -16.10 -9.77
CA ASN A 21 -11.02 -17.27 -10.57
C ASN A 21 -9.52 -17.57 -10.32
N VAL A 22 -9.23 -18.80 -9.93
CA VAL A 22 -7.89 -19.24 -9.52
C VAL A 22 -6.86 -19.01 -10.63
N GLU A 23 -7.16 -19.40 -11.87
CA GLU A 23 -6.21 -19.33 -12.98
C GLU A 23 -5.87 -17.88 -13.34
N ARG A 24 -6.88 -17.01 -13.39
CA ARG A 24 -6.69 -15.57 -13.63
C ARG A 24 -5.90 -14.91 -12.53
N LEU A 25 -6.22 -15.22 -11.26
CA LEU A 25 -5.53 -14.67 -10.11
C LEU A 25 -4.08 -15.15 -10.06
N GLU A 26 -3.83 -16.43 -10.32
CA GLU A 26 -2.47 -16.97 -10.40
C GLU A 26 -1.63 -16.30 -11.50
N MET A 27 -2.19 -16.14 -12.70
CA MET A 27 -1.54 -15.46 -13.81
C MET A 27 -1.18 -14.00 -13.48
N VAL A 28 -2.14 -13.25 -12.96
CA VAL A 28 -1.94 -11.84 -12.56
C VAL A 28 -0.91 -11.73 -11.46
N LEU A 29 -0.95 -12.61 -10.46
CA LEU A 29 -0.03 -12.59 -9.33
C LEU A 29 1.41 -12.90 -9.77
N ARG A 30 1.63 -13.93 -10.60
CA ARG A 30 2.94 -14.24 -11.17
C ARG A 30 3.50 -13.07 -11.96
N THR A 31 2.67 -12.43 -12.80
CA THR A 31 3.07 -11.23 -13.55
C THR A 31 3.44 -10.07 -12.62
N ALA A 32 2.68 -9.84 -11.56
CA ALA A 32 2.96 -8.79 -10.61
C ALA A 32 4.28 -9.03 -9.85
N MET A 33 4.54 -10.28 -9.44
CA MET A 33 5.77 -10.66 -8.73
C MET A 33 7.04 -10.53 -9.59
N GLN A 34 6.93 -10.73 -10.90
CA GLN A 34 8.07 -10.59 -11.82
C GLN A 34 8.54 -9.14 -12.00
N ARG A 35 7.66 -8.16 -11.72
CA ARG A 35 7.91 -6.74 -12.03
C ARG A 35 7.87 -5.81 -10.83
N SER A 36 7.65 -6.33 -9.64
CA SER A 36 7.45 -5.50 -8.44
C SER A 36 8.10 -6.14 -7.21
N ASP A 37 8.77 -5.31 -6.41
CA ASP A 37 9.36 -5.73 -5.12
C ASP A 37 8.30 -5.96 -4.05
N ILE A 38 7.15 -5.28 -4.18
CA ILE A 38 6.01 -5.37 -3.26
C ILE A 38 4.73 -5.54 -4.07
N VAL A 39 3.95 -6.55 -3.72
CA VAL A 39 2.61 -6.80 -4.29
C VAL A 39 1.59 -6.79 -3.15
N ILE A 40 0.62 -5.89 -3.24
CA ILE A 40 -0.46 -5.79 -2.24
C ILE A 40 -1.74 -6.31 -2.87
N LEU A 41 -2.33 -7.32 -2.24
CA LEU A 41 -3.62 -7.88 -2.61
C LEU A 41 -4.68 -7.44 -1.59
N SER A 42 -5.86 -7.13 -2.06
CA SER A 42 -6.98 -6.68 -1.21
C SER A 42 -8.24 -7.47 -1.56
N GLY A 43 -8.81 -8.13 -0.57
CA GLY A 43 -9.98 -9.00 -0.71
C GLY A 43 -9.67 -10.48 -0.88
N GLY A 44 -10.71 -11.31 -0.88
CA GLY A 44 -10.60 -12.76 -1.04
C GLY A 44 -9.93 -13.49 0.12
N LEU A 45 -10.05 -12.96 1.37
CA LEU A 45 -9.57 -13.58 2.60
C LEU A 45 -10.70 -14.09 3.51
N GLY A 46 -11.93 -13.99 3.05
CA GLY A 46 -13.11 -14.42 3.79
C GLY A 46 -13.24 -15.95 3.89
N PRO A 47 -14.37 -16.41 4.44
CA PRO A 47 -14.60 -17.84 4.68
C PRO A 47 -15.30 -18.55 3.52
N THR A 48 -15.70 -17.83 2.46
CA THR A 48 -16.51 -18.38 1.36
C THR A 48 -15.65 -19.05 0.29
N GLU A 49 -16.26 -19.82 -0.61
CA GLU A 49 -15.53 -20.58 -1.62
C GLU A 49 -14.90 -19.68 -2.71
N ASP A 50 -15.46 -18.50 -2.90
CA ASP A 50 -14.96 -17.48 -3.82
C ASP A 50 -13.79 -16.63 -3.21
N ASP A 51 -13.53 -16.77 -1.92
CA ASP A 51 -12.34 -16.20 -1.27
C ASP A 51 -11.10 -17.04 -1.60
N LEU A 52 -10.38 -16.68 -2.66
CA LEU A 52 -9.31 -17.48 -3.27
C LEU A 52 -7.91 -16.86 -3.13
N THR A 53 -7.83 -15.64 -2.61
CA THR A 53 -6.57 -14.85 -2.64
C THR A 53 -5.46 -15.53 -1.87
N LYS A 54 -5.72 -15.99 -0.66
CA LYS A 54 -4.73 -16.57 0.23
C LYS A 54 -4.23 -17.92 -0.28
N GLU A 55 -5.14 -18.77 -0.72
CA GLU A 55 -4.85 -20.09 -1.29
C GLU A 55 -3.98 -19.97 -2.54
N THR A 56 -4.36 -19.04 -3.43
CA THR A 56 -3.62 -18.81 -4.67
C THR A 56 -2.24 -18.20 -4.39
N ALA A 57 -2.15 -17.23 -3.47
CA ALA A 57 -0.87 -16.65 -3.08
C ALA A 57 0.08 -17.69 -2.46
N ALA A 58 -0.44 -18.52 -1.56
CA ALA A 58 0.32 -19.61 -0.95
C ALA A 58 0.84 -20.58 -2.03
N LYS A 59 -0.02 -21.01 -2.96
CA LYS A 59 0.34 -21.89 -4.08
C LYS A 59 1.44 -21.28 -4.95
N VAL A 60 1.30 -20.01 -5.34
CA VAL A 60 2.27 -19.30 -6.20
C VAL A 60 3.62 -19.17 -5.52
N CYS A 61 3.63 -18.95 -4.20
CA CYS A 61 4.86 -18.85 -3.39
C CYS A 61 5.41 -20.21 -2.93
N GLY A 62 4.80 -21.33 -3.32
CA GLY A 62 5.21 -22.67 -2.90
C GLY A 62 5.08 -22.91 -1.39
N ARG A 63 4.14 -22.23 -0.73
CA ARG A 63 3.87 -22.34 0.72
C ARG A 63 2.66 -23.23 0.97
N LYS A 64 2.74 -24.06 2.03
CA LYS A 64 1.57 -24.79 2.53
C LYS A 64 0.71 -23.88 3.37
N LEU A 65 -0.59 -24.14 3.41
CA LEU A 65 -1.48 -23.54 4.39
C LEU A 65 -1.44 -24.37 5.67
N VAL A 66 -1.20 -23.71 6.79
CA VAL A 66 -1.15 -24.33 8.12
C VAL A 66 -2.11 -23.61 9.06
N LEU A 67 -2.67 -24.35 10.03
CA LEU A 67 -3.53 -23.74 11.03
C LEU A 67 -2.72 -22.82 11.94
N HIS A 68 -3.14 -21.56 12.03
CA HIS A 68 -2.57 -20.57 12.94
C HIS A 68 -3.46 -20.44 14.17
N GLU A 69 -3.04 -21.06 15.28
CA GLU A 69 -3.85 -21.17 16.50
C GLU A 69 -4.27 -19.81 17.09
N ALA A 70 -3.38 -18.80 17.05
CA ALA A 70 -3.72 -17.46 17.53
C ALA A 70 -4.83 -16.82 16.70
N SER A 71 -4.81 -16.98 15.36
CA SER A 71 -5.89 -16.49 14.50
C SER A 71 -7.19 -17.23 14.74
N LYS A 72 -7.15 -18.55 14.96
CA LYS A 72 -8.33 -19.33 15.32
C LYS A 72 -8.93 -18.82 16.63
N ALA A 73 -8.12 -18.63 17.66
CA ALA A 73 -8.57 -18.09 18.94
C ALA A 73 -9.15 -16.66 18.82
N ALA A 74 -8.58 -15.82 17.96
CA ALA A 74 -9.11 -14.48 17.67
C ALA A 74 -10.49 -14.54 17.01
N ILE A 75 -10.68 -15.44 16.03
CA ILE A 75 -11.98 -15.69 15.37
C ILE A 75 -13.01 -16.16 16.41
N GLU A 76 -12.68 -17.12 17.24
CA GLU A 76 -13.54 -17.59 18.33
C GLU A 76 -13.92 -16.45 19.28
N GLY A 77 -12.95 -15.63 19.67
CA GLY A 77 -13.14 -14.44 20.49
C GLY A 77 -14.09 -13.41 19.87
N TYR A 78 -13.97 -13.18 18.57
CA TYR A 78 -14.84 -12.27 17.82
C TYR A 78 -16.29 -12.75 17.81
N PHE A 79 -16.54 -14.02 17.49
CA PHE A 79 -17.89 -14.60 17.49
C PHE A 79 -18.50 -14.67 18.89
N ARG A 80 -17.69 -15.00 19.90
CA ARG A 80 -18.13 -15.01 21.32
C ARG A 80 -18.60 -13.62 21.77
N LYS A 81 -17.89 -12.55 21.40
CA LYS A 81 -18.30 -11.16 21.72
C LYS A 81 -19.64 -10.80 21.08
N LYS A 82 -19.97 -11.39 19.93
CA LYS A 82 -21.23 -11.18 19.21
C LYS A 82 -22.36 -12.12 19.67
N GLY A 83 -22.10 -13.06 20.57
CA GLY A 83 -23.07 -14.05 21.02
C GLY A 83 -23.47 -15.07 19.93
N VAL A 84 -22.65 -15.25 18.88
CA VAL A 84 -22.89 -16.14 17.76
C VAL A 84 -21.82 -17.23 17.70
N LYS A 85 -22.17 -18.42 17.26
CA LYS A 85 -21.20 -19.50 17.04
C LYS A 85 -20.60 -19.37 15.62
N PRO A 86 -19.26 -19.56 15.47
CA PRO A 86 -18.66 -19.66 14.15
C PRO A 86 -19.17 -20.90 13.42
N THR A 87 -19.20 -20.83 12.10
CA THR A 87 -19.48 -21.97 11.22
C THR A 87 -18.15 -22.61 10.79
N ASP A 88 -18.19 -23.86 10.30
CA ASP A 88 -16.97 -24.61 9.99
C ASP A 88 -16.10 -23.93 8.94
N ASN A 89 -16.68 -23.22 7.98
CA ASN A 89 -15.96 -22.48 6.96
C ASN A 89 -15.19 -21.26 7.51
N ASN A 90 -15.54 -20.76 8.71
CA ASN A 90 -14.76 -19.67 9.32
C ASN A 90 -13.32 -20.10 9.63
N TRP A 91 -13.07 -21.39 9.85
CA TRP A 91 -11.74 -21.90 10.13
C TRP A 91 -10.79 -21.79 8.93
N LYS A 92 -11.33 -21.72 7.71
CA LYS A 92 -10.56 -21.41 6.50
C LYS A 92 -9.74 -20.12 6.68
N GLN A 93 -10.27 -19.14 7.40
CA GLN A 93 -9.58 -17.87 7.64
C GLN A 93 -8.35 -18.02 8.55
N ALA A 94 -8.33 -19.04 9.43
CA ALA A 94 -7.18 -19.32 10.28
C ALA A 94 -6.10 -20.20 9.61
N MET A 95 -6.36 -20.71 8.40
CA MET A 95 -5.37 -21.41 7.59
C MET A 95 -4.49 -20.38 6.89
N LEU A 96 -3.24 -20.24 7.32
CA LEU A 96 -2.33 -19.21 6.81
C LEU A 96 -1.11 -19.83 6.11
N PRO A 97 -0.49 -19.13 5.16
CA PRO A 97 0.75 -19.57 4.54
C PRO A 97 1.84 -19.81 5.57
N GLU A 98 2.49 -20.96 5.49
CA GLU A 98 3.60 -21.33 6.36
C GLU A 98 4.71 -20.28 6.32
N ASN A 99 5.24 -19.90 7.50
CA ASN A 99 6.22 -18.83 7.66
C ASN A 99 5.74 -17.43 7.22
N GLY A 100 4.44 -17.23 7.07
CA GLY A 100 3.88 -15.90 6.82
C GLY A 100 3.87 -15.04 8.08
N ILE A 101 4.10 -13.73 7.91
CA ILE A 101 3.97 -12.75 8.99
C ILE A 101 2.48 -12.38 9.09
N VAL A 102 1.86 -12.73 10.20
CA VAL A 102 0.41 -12.53 10.40
C VAL A 102 0.12 -11.09 10.78
N LEU A 103 -0.84 -10.48 10.09
CA LEU A 103 -1.35 -9.15 10.38
C LEU A 103 -2.71 -9.31 11.09
N GLU A 104 -2.76 -8.90 12.35
CA GLU A 104 -3.97 -9.02 13.17
C GLU A 104 -5.11 -8.17 12.62
N ASN A 105 -6.31 -8.75 12.53
CA ASN A 105 -7.52 -8.02 12.17
C ASN A 105 -8.36 -7.73 13.42
N ARG A 106 -8.32 -6.49 13.92
CA ARG A 106 -9.08 -6.08 15.10
C ARG A 106 -10.54 -5.76 14.81
N ASN A 107 -10.88 -5.54 13.54
CA ASN A 107 -12.19 -5.10 13.10
C ASN A 107 -13.00 -6.18 12.39
N GLY A 108 -12.40 -7.36 12.16
CA GLY A 108 -13.03 -8.48 11.45
C GLY A 108 -12.44 -9.82 11.86
N THR A 109 -12.70 -10.84 11.07
CA THR A 109 -12.27 -12.23 11.33
C THR A 109 -11.12 -12.69 10.45
N ALA A 110 -10.93 -12.09 9.26
CA ALA A 110 -9.88 -12.48 8.33
C ALA A 110 -8.56 -11.80 8.66
N PRO A 111 -7.54 -12.49 9.19
CA PRO A 111 -6.22 -11.92 9.35
C PRO A 111 -5.61 -11.62 7.97
N GLY A 112 -4.81 -10.54 7.90
CA GLY A 112 -3.91 -10.34 6.78
C GLY A 112 -2.65 -11.18 6.95
N VAL A 113 -1.84 -11.26 5.91
CA VAL A 113 -0.55 -11.97 5.98
C VAL A 113 0.45 -11.38 5.00
N VAL A 114 1.72 -11.31 5.41
CA VAL A 114 2.84 -11.02 4.52
C VAL A 114 3.54 -12.34 4.20
N ILE A 115 3.76 -12.60 2.92
CA ILE A 115 4.57 -13.70 2.42
C ILE A 115 5.84 -13.09 1.83
N GLU A 116 6.98 -13.38 2.43
CA GLU A 116 8.28 -12.97 1.91
C GLU A 116 8.83 -14.06 0.99
N THR A 117 9.28 -13.65 -0.19
CA THR A 117 10.05 -14.46 -1.13
C THR A 117 11.43 -13.81 -1.32
N ASP A 118 12.32 -14.45 -2.05
CA ASP A 118 13.67 -13.92 -2.30
C ASP A 118 13.65 -12.55 -3.00
N SER A 119 12.64 -12.30 -3.84
CA SER A 119 12.56 -11.09 -4.68
C SER A 119 11.36 -10.20 -4.40
N THR A 120 10.30 -10.73 -3.80
CA THR A 120 9.01 -10.01 -3.69
C THR A 120 8.38 -10.23 -2.32
N ARG A 121 7.72 -9.20 -1.82
CA ARG A 121 6.87 -9.26 -0.63
C ARG A 121 5.42 -9.17 -1.02
N LEU A 122 4.66 -10.22 -0.75
CA LEU A 122 3.22 -10.24 -0.97
C LEU A 122 2.52 -9.87 0.33
N ILE A 123 1.67 -8.86 0.28
CA ILE A 123 0.91 -8.37 1.43
C ILE A 123 -0.57 -8.59 1.13
N LEU A 124 -1.20 -9.50 1.85
CA LEU A 124 -2.60 -9.88 1.68
C LEU A 124 -3.44 -9.17 2.75
N LEU A 125 -4.43 -8.41 2.32
CA LEU A 125 -5.29 -7.59 3.17
C LEU A 125 -6.77 -7.92 2.94
N PRO A 126 -7.63 -7.77 3.96
CA PRO A 126 -9.08 -7.90 3.78
C PRO A 126 -9.63 -6.86 2.79
N GLY A 127 -10.80 -7.14 2.22
CA GLY A 127 -11.46 -6.24 1.27
C GLY A 127 -12.15 -5.04 1.91
N PRO A 128 -12.95 -5.22 2.98
CA PRO A 128 -13.72 -4.14 3.58
C PRO A 128 -12.82 -2.98 4.06
N PRO A 129 -13.10 -1.72 3.66
CA PRO A 129 -12.27 -0.57 4.03
C PRO A 129 -12.11 -0.36 5.55
N GLY A 130 -13.13 -0.75 6.34
CA GLY A 130 -13.09 -0.68 7.82
C GLY A 130 -12.11 -1.66 8.48
N GLU A 131 -11.70 -2.70 7.76
CA GLU A 131 -10.70 -3.68 8.18
C GLU A 131 -9.34 -3.37 7.55
N LEU A 132 -9.34 -3.14 6.24
CA LEU A 132 -8.15 -2.89 5.44
C LEU A 132 -7.37 -1.65 5.90
N LYS A 133 -8.04 -0.52 6.09
CA LYS A 133 -7.35 0.74 6.42
C LYS A 133 -6.62 0.68 7.75
N PRO A 134 -7.26 0.27 8.89
CA PRO A 134 -6.56 0.13 10.16
C PRO A 134 -5.41 -0.89 10.09
N MET A 135 -5.63 -2.05 9.44
CA MET A 135 -4.59 -3.07 9.30
C MET A 135 -3.40 -2.55 8.49
N PHE A 136 -3.65 -1.79 7.43
CA PHE A 136 -2.59 -1.16 6.65
C PHE A 136 -1.79 -0.16 7.50
N GLU A 137 -2.47 0.75 8.19
CA GLU A 137 -1.83 1.80 8.98
C GLU A 137 -1.08 1.25 10.20
N GLU A 138 -1.66 0.28 10.92
CA GLU A 138 -1.11 -0.24 12.17
C GLU A 138 -0.05 -1.33 11.97
N SER A 139 -0.14 -2.11 10.86
CA SER A 139 0.73 -3.27 10.66
C SER A 139 1.60 -3.15 9.40
N VAL A 140 1.02 -2.78 8.25
CA VAL A 140 1.77 -2.74 6.99
C VAL A 140 2.71 -1.54 6.92
N VAL A 141 2.29 -0.37 7.37
CA VAL A 141 3.14 0.83 7.39
C VAL A 141 4.41 0.62 8.23
N PRO A 142 4.35 0.12 9.48
CA PRO A 142 5.56 -0.19 10.24
C PRO A 142 6.42 -1.28 9.60
N TYR A 143 5.81 -2.34 9.05
CA TYR A 143 6.54 -3.40 8.36
C TYR A 143 7.32 -2.83 7.16
N LEU A 144 6.67 -2.06 6.29
CA LEU A 144 7.32 -1.47 5.12
C LEU A 144 8.37 -0.41 5.48
N ALA A 145 8.17 0.33 6.55
CA ALA A 145 9.18 1.27 7.07
C ALA A 145 10.45 0.54 7.56
N GLY A 146 10.31 -0.66 8.12
CA GLY A 146 11.45 -1.51 8.51
C GLY A 146 12.21 -2.12 7.34
N VAL A 147 11.54 -2.30 6.20
CA VAL A 147 12.12 -2.86 4.98
C VAL A 147 12.76 -1.79 4.11
N ASN A 148 12.21 -0.58 4.11
CA ASN A 148 12.69 0.52 3.28
C ASN A 148 13.66 1.39 4.09
N ALA A 149 14.96 1.29 3.82
CA ALA A 149 16.00 2.05 4.50
C ALA A 149 15.95 3.58 4.24
N LYS A 150 15.03 4.05 3.38
CA LYS A 150 14.93 5.47 3.01
C LYS A 150 13.57 6.05 3.38
N VAL A 151 13.61 7.26 3.94
CA VAL A 151 12.42 8.03 4.27
C VAL A 151 12.07 8.96 3.11
N ILE A 152 10.79 9.02 2.75
CA ILE A 152 10.29 10.00 1.80
C ILE A 152 9.51 11.11 2.52
N CYS A 153 9.80 12.32 2.13
CA CYS A 153 9.06 13.50 2.55
C CYS A 153 8.53 14.24 1.32
N SER A 154 7.32 14.75 1.41
CA SER A 154 6.73 15.60 0.38
C SER A 154 6.29 16.94 0.97
N ARG A 155 6.30 17.97 0.13
CA ARG A 155 5.70 19.26 0.38
C ARG A 155 4.89 19.67 -0.84
N THR A 156 3.69 20.18 -0.63
CA THR A 156 2.81 20.68 -1.69
C THR A 156 2.73 22.19 -1.59
N VAL A 157 3.00 22.87 -2.71
CA VAL A 157 2.71 24.28 -2.90
C VAL A 157 1.42 24.37 -3.69
N LYS A 158 0.44 25.07 -3.15
CA LYS A 158 -0.86 25.30 -3.76
C LYS A 158 -0.83 26.66 -4.45
N ILE A 159 -1.30 26.72 -5.68
CA ILE A 159 -1.27 27.89 -6.56
C ILE A 159 -2.68 28.14 -7.04
N CYS A 160 -3.19 29.35 -6.83
CA CYS A 160 -4.49 29.80 -7.31
C CYS A 160 -4.30 30.80 -8.46
N GLY A 161 -5.26 30.87 -9.37
CA GLY A 161 -5.26 31.88 -10.44
C GLY A 161 -4.28 31.62 -11.60
N VAL A 162 -3.58 30.47 -11.60
CA VAL A 162 -2.68 30.04 -12.67
C VAL A 162 -3.17 28.71 -13.23
N GLY A 163 -3.33 28.62 -14.55
CA GLY A 163 -3.70 27.36 -15.20
C GLY A 163 -2.55 26.35 -15.18
N GLU A 164 -2.89 25.06 -15.21
CA GLU A 164 -1.93 23.95 -15.12
C GLU A 164 -0.79 24.04 -16.13
N SER A 165 -1.11 24.23 -17.41
CA SER A 165 -0.12 24.34 -18.50
C SER A 165 0.87 25.49 -18.28
N LYS A 166 0.39 26.65 -17.78
CA LYS A 166 1.25 27.77 -17.45
C LYS A 166 2.11 27.47 -16.22
N ALA A 167 1.54 26.85 -15.18
CA ALA A 167 2.28 26.45 -13.99
C ALA A 167 3.39 25.46 -14.35
N GLU A 168 3.11 24.47 -15.18
CA GLU A 168 4.09 23.49 -15.66
C GLU A 168 5.23 24.15 -16.44
N THR A 169 4.89 25.07 -17.37
CA THR A 169 5.88 25.84 -18.13
C THR A 169 6.82 26.62 -17.21
N MET A 170 6.28 27.23 -16.15
CA MET A 170 7.05 28.02 -15.18
C MET A 170 8.02 27.19 -14.33
N VAL A 171 7.85 25.88 -14.26
CA VAL A 171 8.70 24.96 -13.48
C VAL A 171 9.37 23.88 -14.33
N LYS A 172 9.27 24.00 -15.66
CA LYS A 172 9.76 23.00 -16.60
C LYS A 172 11.24 22.69 -16.39
N ASP A 173 12.07 23.70 -16.19
CA ASP A 173 13.50 23.55 -15.92
C ASP A 173 13.80 22.73 -14.65
N LEU A 174 12.93 22.83 -13.63
CA LEU A 174 13.04 22.05 -12.40
C LEU A 174 12.56 20.60 -12.61
N ILE A 175 11.58 20.41 -13.51
CA ILE A 175 11.06 19.08 -13.85
C ILE A 175 12.03 18.31 -14.75
N ASP A 176 12.53 18.93 -15.79
CA ASP A 176 13.40 18.28 -16.77
C ASP A 176 14.73 17.81 -16.18
N GLY A 177 15.26 18.49 -15.17
CA GLY A 177 16.52 18.15 -14.51
C GLY A 177 16.37 17.31 -13.22
N GLN A 178 15.16 16.91 -12.87
CA GLN A 178 14.90 16.29 -11.59
C GLN A 178 15.44 14.85 -11.46
N THR A 179 15.97 14.56 -10.29
CA THR A 179 16.32 13.20 -9.87
C THR A 179 15.81 12.93 -8.45
N ASN A 180 16.27 13.72 -7.49
CA ASN A 180 15.83 13.73 -6.10
C ASN A 180 16.18 15.11 -5.49
N PRO A 181 15.19 15.97 -5.21
CA PRO A 181 13.74 15.74 -5.19
C PRO A 181 13.09 15.63 -6.57
N THR A 182 11.91 15.02 -6.61
CA THR A 182 11.02 15.03 -7.77
C THR A 182 9.90 16.08 -7.61
N ILE A 183 9.43 16.61 -8.73
CA ILE A 183 8.38 17.64 -8.79
C ILE A 183 7.27 17.10 -9.70
N ALA A 184 6.03 17.22 -9.24
CA ALA A 184 4.85 16.85 -10.02
C ALA A 184 3.74 17.88 -9.84
N THR A 185 3.09 18.22 -10.96
CA THR A 185 1.94 19.14 -11.02
C THR A 185 0.63 18.34 -11.02
N TYR A 186 -0.37 18.84 -10.33
CA TYR A 186 -1.70 18.24 -10.24
C TYR A 186 -2.75 19.35 -10.38
N ALA A 187 -3.58 19.26 -11.41
CA ALA A 187 -4.75 20.12 -11.53
C ALA A 187 -5.81 19.74 -10.48
N LYS A 188 -6.38 20.76 -9.85
CA LYS A 188 -7.53 20.68 -8.96
C LYS A 188 -8.54 21.74 -9.38
N THR A 189 -9.77 21.62 -8.91
CA THR A 189 -10.79 22.64 -9.20
C THR A 189 -10.38 23.98 -8.59
N GLY A 190 -10.06 24.94 -9.45
CA GLY A 190 -9.66 26.30 -9.05
C GLY A 190 -8.23 26.49 -8.57
N GLU A 191 -7.42 25.45 -8.48
CA GLU A 191 -6.02 25.53 -8.03
C GLU A 191 -5.12 24.50 -8.72
N VAL A 192 -3.81 24.76 -8.74
CA VAL A 192 -2.78 23.82 -9.17
C VAL A 192 -1.91 23.46 -7.96
N HIS A 193 -1.73 22.18 -7.70
CA HIS A 193 -0.83 21.70 -6.66
C HIS A 193 0.50 21.28 -7.28
N ILE A 194 1.61 21.84 -6.80
CA ILE A 194 2.95 21.38 -7.15
C ILE A 194 3.51 20.64 -5.93
N ARG A 195 3.69 19.33 -6.08
CA ARG A 195 4.26 18.47 -5.04
C ARG A 195 5.72 18.23 -5.30
N VAL A 196 6.55 18.57 -4.34
CA VAL A 196 7.98 18.24 -4.29
C VAL A 196 8.17 17.07 -3.34
N THR A 197 8.82 16.01 -3.80
CA THR A 197 9.05 14.77 -3.05
C THR A 197 10.53 14.45 -3.01
N ALA A 198 11.09 14.30 -1.83
CA ALA A 198 12.49 13.91 -1.61
C ALA A 198 12.61 12.60 -0.85
N GLN A 199 13.57 11.80 -1.24
CA GLN A 199 13.95 10.56 -0.57
C GLN A 199 15.34 10.73 0.08
N ALA A 200 15.48 10.33 1.34
CA ALA A 200 16.76 10.37 2.08
C ALA A 200 16.80 9.32 3.20
N GLU A 201 17.92 9.18 3.86
CA GLU A 201 18.11 8.23 4.96
C GLU A 201 17.24 8.56 6.19
N ASP A 202 16.95 9.83 6.42
CA ASP A 202 16.10 10.29 7.51
C ASP A 202 15.21 11.48 7.11
N LYS A 203 14.21 11.77 7.94
CA LYS A 203 13.24 12.87 7.74
C LYS A 203 13.91 14.24 7.69
N LYS A 204 15.01 14.45 8.44
CA LYS A 204 15.73 15.72 8.51
C LYS A 204 16.48 15.97 7.20
N ALA A 205 17.16 14.95 6.68
CA ALA A 205 17.84 14.97 5.39
C ALA A 205 16.86 15.18 4.24
N ALA A 206 15.75 14.42 4.19
CA ALA A 206 14.69 14.61 3.19
C ALA A 206 14.11 16.02 3.25
N THR A 207 13.81 16.54 4.43
CA THR A 207 13.29 17.90 4.60
C THR A 207 14.30 18.97 4.14
N LYS A 208 15.59 18.74 4.35
CA LYS A 208 16.66 19.64 3.89
C LYS A 208 16.71 19.71 2.37
N LEU A 209 16.52 18.58 1.67
CA LEU A 209 16.45 18.52 0.22
C LEU A 209 15.24 19.27 -0.35
N LEU A 210 14.10 19.23 0.33
CA LEU A 210 12.87 19.91 -0.11
C LEU A 210 12.94 21.43 -0.03
N LYS A 211 13.63 21.98 0.99
CA LYS A 211 13.62 23.43 1.30
C LYS A 211 13.95 24.35 0.13
N PRO A 212 15.05 24.13 -0.65
CA PRO A 212 15.39 25.00 -1.75
C PRO A 212 14.33 25.01 -2.85
N TYR A 213 13.77 23.86 -3.18
CA TYR A 213 12.73 23.73 -4.21
C TYR A 213 11.41 24.40 -3.80
N VAL A 214 10.99 24.19 -2.56
CA VAL A 214 9.78 24.85 -2.03
C VAL A 214 9.97 26.38 -1.98
N LYS A 215 11.16 26.86 -1.63
CA LYS A 215 11.48 28.29 -1.65
C LYS A 215 11.44 28.83 -3.08
N GLU A 216 12.05 28.13 -4.02
CA GLU A 216 12.06 28.49 -5.43
C GLU A 216 10.65 28.56 -6.03
N LEU A 217 9.82 27.54 -5.77
CA LEU A 217 8.42 27.56 -6.19
C LEU A 217 7.66 28.77 -5.64
N LYS A 218 7.84 29.09 -4.35
CA LYS A 218 7.23 30.27 -3.75
C LYS A 218 7.71 31.56 -4.39
N ASN A 219 9.00 31.65 -4.78
CA ASN A 219 9.53 32.83 -5.47
C ASN A 219 8.95 32.99 -6.87
N ARG A 220 8.79 31.89 -7.64
CA ARG A 220 8.25 31.90 -9.01
C ARG A 220 6.77 32.26 -9.08
N PHE A 221 6.00 31.80 -8.10
CA PHE A 221 4.55 31.99 -8.07
C PHE A 221 4.13 33.18 -7.18
N GLY A 222 5.01 33.69 -6.35
CA GLY A 222 4.71 34.81 -5.47
C GLY A 222 3.58 34.53 -4.50
N ASN A 223 2.61 35.42 -4.43
CA ASN A 223 1.40 35.32 -3.60
C ASN A 223 0.20 34.71 -4.38
N CYS A 224 0.45 33.86 -5.39
CA CYS A 224 -0.59 33.17 -6.17
C CYS A 224 -1.24 32.04 -5.38
#